data_30eb6731b2d12a393baf712166f487a1
#
_entry.id   30eb6731b2d12a393baf712166f487a1
#
_cell.length_a   1.000
_cell.length_b   1.000
_cell.length_c   1.000
_cell.angle_alpha   90.00
_cell.angle_beta   90.00
_cell.angle_gamma   90.00
#
_symmetry.space_group_name_H-M   'P 1'
#
loop_
_entity.id
_entity.type
_entity.pdbx_description
1 polymer ?
#
loop_
_entity_poly.entity_id
_entity_poly.type
_entity_poly.pdbx_seq_one_letter_code
_entity_poly.pdbx_strand_id
1 'polypeptide(L)'
;MAEKRISYTVRDFQAIRTELINFVKTYYPDLIDNFNDASVFSAFLDLNAAVSDNLHYHIDRSIQETVLQTAQQKSSIFNIARTYGLKLPGQRPSVSLVDFSITVPANGDKDDERYEGILRRGSQVIGAGQVFENVYDIDFSSPYNAQGFPNRLKIPNFDGNNNLINYTITKRELVVNGITKVFKQVITSNDVRPFLELFLPEKNVLGVLVVETHRPTTNLKSFQERESTLKVYRII
;
A
#
# COMPACT_ATOMS: atom_id res chain seq x y z
N MET A 1 -4.11 27.31 -0.65
CA MET A 1 -2.74 27.81 -0.37
C MET A 1 -2.13 28.19 -1.70
N ALA A 2 -1.65 29.42 -1.84
CA ALA A 2 -0.98 29.85 -3.08
C ALA A 2 0.34 29.07 -3.21
N GLU A 3 0.53 28.42 -4.34
CA GLU A 3 1.76 27.69 -4.67
C GLU A 3 2.91 28.69 -4.76
N LYS A 4 3.82 28.65 -3.81
CA LYS A 4 5.02 29.48 -3.82
C LYS A 4 5.97 28.93 -4.87
N ARG A 5 5.92 29.43 -6.10
CA ARG A 5 6.93 29.14 -7.12
C ARG A 5 8.24 29.78 -6.68
N ILE A 6 9.24 28.93 -6.46
CA ILE A 6 10.61 29.38 -6.25
C ILE A 6 11.27 29.27 -7.62
N SER A 7 11.68 30.41 -8.18
CA SER A 7 12.49 30.48 -9.40
C SER A 7 13.96 30.55 -8.99
N TYR A 8 14.74 29.61 -9.46
CA TYR A 8 16.19 29.58 -9.26
C TYR A 8 16.92 30.23 -10.44
N THR A 9 16.27 30.30 -11.59
CA THR A 9 16.74 31.00 -12.79
C THR A 9 15.89 32.23 -12.99
N VAL A 10 16.49 33.41 -12.90
CA VAL A 10 15.79 34.72 -12.98
C VAL A 10 15.50 35.13 -14.43
N ARG A 11 15.47 34.21 -15.38
CA ARG A 11 15.31 34.50 -16.80
C ARG A 11 13.95 34.05 -17.27
N ASP A 12 13.14 35.01 -17.71
CA ASP A 12 11.87 34.79 -18.40
C ASP A 12 12.03 34.95 -19.93
N PHE A 13 11.00 34.63 -20.67
CA PHE A 13 10.97 34.72 -22.11
C PHE A 13 11.46 36.09 -22.62
N GLN A 14 11.03 37.21 -22.01
CA GLN A 14 11.37 38.56 -22.44
C GLN A 14 12.86 38.88 -22.19
N ALA A 15 13.39 38.47 -21.08
CA ALA A 15 14.79 38.64 -20.76
C ALA A 15 15.69 37.87 -21.75
N ILE A 16 15.34 36.58 -22.01
CA ILE A 16 16.06 35.75 -22.98
C ILE A 16 15.96 36.36 -24.41
N ARG A 17 14.78 36.75 -24.83
CA ARG A 17 14.58 37.43 -26.12
C ARG A 17 15.48 38.64 -26.27
N THR A 18 15.51 39.49 -25.26
CA THR A 18 16.32 40.72 -25.23
C THR A 18 17.81 40.38 -25.31
N GLU A 19 18.30 39.38 -24.59
CA GLU A 19 19.69 38.94 -24.67
C GLU A 19 20.05 38.40 -26.05
N LEU A 20 19.18 37.60 -26.66
CA LEU A 20 19.37 37.11 -28.02
C LEU A 20 19.46 38.22 -29.05
N ILE A 21 18.59 39.25 -28.96
CA ILE A 21 18.63 40.42 -29.83
C ILE A 21 19.95 41.19 -29.64
N ASN A 22 20.37 41.41 -28.38
CA ASN A 22 21.62 42.08 -28.05
C ASN A 22 22.84 41.30 -28.55
N PHE A 23 22.81 39.98 -28.43
CA PHE A 23 23.86 39.11 -28.95
C PHE A 23 24.00 39.27 -30.47
N VAL A 24 22.91 39.20 -31.22
CA VAL A 24 22.93 39.36 -32.69
C VAL A 24 23.42 40.75 -33.09
N LYS A 25 22.95 41.80 -32.44
CA LYS A 25 23.41 43.19 -32.70
C LYS A 25 24.89 43.38 -32.44
N THR A 26 25.44 42.67 -31.46
CA THR A 26 26.84 42.79 -31.07
C THR A 26 27.79 42.03 -32.01
N TYR A 27 27.43 40.82 -32.39
CA TYR A 27 28.29 39.95 -33.14
C TYR A 27 28.05 39.88 -34.64
N TYR A 28 26.83 40.30 -35.07
CA TYR A 28 26.40 40.25 -36.49
C TYR A 28 25.71 41.55 -36.93
N PRO A 29 26.30 42.74 -36.68
CA PRO A 29 25.63 44.00 -36.92
C PRO A 29 25.31 44.25 -38.39
N ASP A 30 26.15 43.72 -39.30
CA ASP A 30 26.00 43.96 -40.74
C ASP A 30 25.10 42.94 -41.44
N LEU A 31 24.71 41.88 -40.74
CA LEU A 31 23.96 40.78 -41.33
C LEU A 31 22.46 40.91 -41.11
N ILE A 32 22.04 41.49 -39.97
CA ILE A 32 20.65 41.57 -39.55
C ILE A 32 20.39 42.91 -38.84
N ASP A 33 19.68 43.81 -39.53
CA ASP A 33 19.25 45.10 -38.99
C ASP A 33 17.75 45.20 -38.77
N ASN A 34 16.98 44.22 -39.23
CA ASN A 34 15.53 44.22 -39.08
C ASN A 34 15.05 43.27 -37.97
N PHE A 35 14.74 43.82 -36.81
CA PHE A 35 14.15 43.14 -35.68
C PHE A 35 12.64 43.41 -35.53
N ASN A 36 11.95 43.69 -36.63
CA ASN A 36 10.50 43.87 -36.63
C ASN A 36 9.83 42.52 -36.27
N ASP A 37 8.81 42.56 -35.43
CA ASP A 37 8.07 41.39 -34.97
C ASP A 37 7.42 40.57 -36.12
N ALA A 38 7.23 41.20 -37.29
CA ALA A 38 6.74 40.53 -38.49
C ALA A 38 7.83 39.81 -39.31
N SER A 39 9.11 39.87 -38.90
CA SER A 39 10.19 39.25 -39.65
C SER A 39 10.33 37.76 -39.28
N VAL A 40 10.69 36.91 -40.27
CA VAL A 40 10.98 35.49 -40.05
C VAL A 40 12.10 35.29 -39.04
N PHE A 41 13.07 36.22 -39.02
CA PHE A 41 14.18 36.15 -38.09
C PHE A 41 13.72 36.42 -36.64
N SER A 42 12.83 37.42 -36.45
CA SER A 42 12.23 37.67 -35.12
C SER A 42 11.44 36.47 -34.62
N ALA A 43 10.65 35.85 -35.50
CA ALA A 43 9.95 34.60 -35.14
C ALA A 43 10.90 33.45 -34.73
N PHE A 44 12.07 33.36 -35.38
CA PHE A 44 13.09 32.39 -35.00
C PHE A 44 13.73 32.68 -33.62
N LEU A 45 14.00 33.97 -33.33
CA LEU A 45 14.45 34.39 -31.99
C LEU A 45 13.42 34.11 -30.92
N ASP A 46 12.16 34.37 -31.21
CA ASP A 46 11.04 34.11 -30.27
C ASP A 46 10.89 32.59 -30.00
N LEU A 47 11.03 31.77 -31.03
CA LEU A 47 11.03 30.31 -30.85
C LEU A 47 12.19 29.86 -29.95
N ASN A 48 13.41 30.34 -30.15
CA ASN A 48 14.54 30.03 -29.32
C ASN A 48 14.38 30.53 -27.88
N ALA A 49 13.82 31.70 -27.69
CA ALA A 49 13.52 32.26 -26.37
C ALA A 49 12.47 31.39 -25.65
N ALA A 50 11.42 30.94 -26.34
CA ALA A 50 10.38 30.07 -25.78
C ALA A 50 10.92 28.68 -25.39
N VAL A 51 11.77 28.11 -26.24
CA VAL A 51 12.45 26.83 -25.90
C VAL A 51 13.35 26.97 -24.69
N SER A 52 14.12 28.07 -24.63
CA SER A 52 15.01 28.35 -23.50
C SER A 52 14.25 28.59 -22.19
N ASP A 53 13.13 29.31 -22.23
CA ASP A 53 12.25 29.53 -21.08
C ASP A 53 11.68 28.20 -20.57
N ASN A 54 11.24 27.34 -21.48
CA ASN A 54 10.76 26.00 -21.13
C ASN A 54 11.86 25.13 -20.48
N LEU A 55 13.09 25.20 -21.00
CA LEU A 55 14.24 24.50 -20.40
C LEU A 55 14.53 25.02 -18.98
N HIS A 56 14.51 26.33 -18.76
CA HIS A 56 14.67 26.91 -17.43
C HIS A 56 13.57 26.45 -16.47
N TYR A 57 12.31 26.40 -16.93
CA TYR A 57 11.23 25.84 -16.12
C TYR A 57 11.50 24.38 -15.69
N HIS A 58 11.98 23.54 -16.61
CA HIS A 58 12.31 22.15 -16.27
C HIS A 58 13.49 22.03 -15.33
N ILE A 59 14.50 22.90 -15.46
CA ILE A 59 15.64 22.96 -14.54
C ILE A 59 15.16 23.36 -13.14
N ASP A 60 14.39 24.42 -13.03
CA ASP A 60 13.84 24.88 -11.74
C ASP A 60 12.98 23.79 -11.10
N ARG A 61 12.14 23.13 -11.88
CA ARG A 61 11.32 22.02 -11.40
C ARG A 61 12.18 20.87 -10.91
N SER A 62 13.21 20.52 -11.65
CA SER A 62 14.13 19.42 -11.24
C SER A 62 14.82 19.77 -9.92
N ILE A 63 15.32 21.00 -9.75
CA ILE A 63 15.96 21.44 -8.51
C ILE A 63 14.96 21.44 -7.35
N GLN A 64 13.73 21.92 -7.55
CA GLN A 64 12.67 21.90 -6.53
C GLN A 64 12.39 20.48 -6.02
N GLU A 65 12.40 19.49 -6.93
CA GLU A 65 12.17 18.08 -6.57
C GLU A 65 13.32 17.42 -5.81
N THR A 66 14.51 18.03 -5.76
CA THR A 66 15.64 17.51 -4.97
C THR A 66 15.62 17.93 -3.51
N VAL A 67 14.84 18.93 -3.16
CA VAL A 67 14.77 19.48 -1.80
C VAL A 67 13.43 19.10 -1.14
N LEU A 68 13.49 18.47 0.03
CA LEU A 68 12.29 17.97 0.73
C LEU A 68 11.21 19.04 0.98
N GLN A 69 11.63 20.29 1.24
CA GLN A 69 10.71 21.40 1.54
C GLN A 69 9.95 21.89 0.32
N THR A 70 10.49 21.69 -0.88
CA THR A 70 9.95 22.18 -2.14
C THR A 70 9.46 21.08 -3.08
N ALA A 71 9.80 19.82 -2.78
CA ALA A 71 9.37 18.66 -3.55
C ALA A 71 7.84 18.50 -3.50
N GLN A 72 7.22 18.35 -4.65
CA GLN A 72 5.77 18.19 -4.81
C GLN A 72 5.40 16.78 -5.26
N GLN A 73 6.29 16.08 -5.96
CA GLN A 73 6.03 14.73 -6.41
C GLN A 73 6.23 13.73 -5.27
N LYS A 74 5.23 12.87 -5.08
CA LYS A 74 5.27 11.81 -4.07
C LYS A 74 6.50 10.91 -4.21
N SER A 75 6.91 10.59 -5.44
CA SER A 75 8.10 9.81 -5.74
C SER A 75 9.39 10.47 -5.24
N SER A 76 9.53 11.78 -5.47
CA SER A 76 10.68 12.58 -5.03
C SER A 76 10.78 12.61 -3.51
N ILE A 77 9.66 12.87 -2.83
CA ILE A 77 9.59 12.86 -1.36
C ILE A 77 9.97 11.49 -0.81
N PHE A 78 9.48 10.40 -1.40
CA PHE A 78 9.82 9.05 -0.97
C PHE A 78 11.30 8.72 -1.20
N ASN A 79 11.88 9.15 -2.32
CA ASN A 79 13.29 8.92 -2.61
C ASN A 79 14.19 9.70 -1.64
N ILE A 80 13.86 10.97 -1.38
CA ILE A 80 14.58 11.79 -0.39
C ILE A 80 14.48 11.14 1.00
N ALA A 81 13.28 10.73 1.43
CA ALA A 81 13.10 10.07 2.71
C ALA A 81 13.93 8.77 2.84
N ARG A 82 14.00 7.96 1.77
CA ARG A 82 14.86 6.76 1.74
C ARG A 82 16.35 7.10 1.84
N THR A 83 16.79 8.17 1.20
CA THR A 83 18.19 8.64 1.28
C THR A 83 18.58 8.98 2.72
N TYR A 84 17.63 9.50 3.52
CA TYR A 84 17.82 9.72 4.96
C TYR A 84 17.59 8.48 5.82
N GLY A 85 17.44 7.29 5.22
CA GLY A 85 17.24 6.04 5.95
C GLY A 85 15.84 5.86 6.55
N LEU A 86 14.88 6.70 6.19
CA LEU A 86 13.52 6.58 6.68
C LEU A 86 12.81 5.40 6.01
N LYS A 87 12.36 4.45 6.79
CA LYS A 87 11.47 3.38 6.34
C LYS A 87 10.06 3.94 6.27
N LEU A 88 9.62 4.25 5.06
CA LEU A 88 8.26 4.73 4.85
C LEU A 88 7.28 3.60 5.14
N PRO A 89 6.29 3.80 6.00
CA PRO A 89 5.27 2.80 6.22
C PRO A 89 4.49 2.59 4.92
N GLY A 90 4.36 1.32 4.52
CA GLY A 90 3.43 0.94 3.46
C GLY A 90 1.98 1.20 3.84
N GLN A 91 1.06 0.79 2.98
CA GLN A 91 -0.35 0.80 3.33
C GLN A 91 -0.57 -0.07 4.58
N ARG A 92 -1.34 0.45 5.53
CA ARG A 92 -1.72 -0.30 6.73
C ARG A 92 -3.20 -0.65 6.64
N PRO A 93 -3.59 -1.87 7.02
CA PRO A 93 -4.99 -2.23 7.08
C PRO A 93 -5.68 -1.47 8.22
N SER A 94 -6.96 -1.20 8.05
CA SER A 94 -7.78 -0.78 9.18
C SER A 94 -7.99 -1.94 10.14
N VAL A 95 -8.01 -1.62 11.41
CA VAL A 95 -8.16 -2.58 12.50
C VAL A 95 -9.37 -2.18 13.32
N SER A 96 -10.19 -3.15 13.70
CA SER A 96 -11.37 -2.93 14.52
C SER A 96 -11.49 -4.01 15.60
N LEU A 97 -12.19 -3.67 16.67
CA LEU A 97 -12.61 -4.63 17.70
C LEU A 97 -14.06 -5.00 17.44
N VAL A 98 -14.36 -6.30 17.37
CA VAL A 98 -15.69 -6.83 17.11
C VAL A 98 -16.09 -7.79 18.22
N ASP A 99 -17.34 -7.69 18.64
CA ASP A 99 -17.95 -8.61 19.61
C ASP A 99 -18.52 -9.82 18.85
N PHE A 100 -17.94 -10.99 19.08
CA PHE A 100 -18.40 -12.27 18.57
C PHE A 100 -19.25 -12.94 19.63
N SER A 101 -20.49 -13.26 19.29
CA SER A 101 -21.43 -13.88 20.22
C SER A 101 -21.93 -15.22 19.68
N ILE A 102 -22.00 -16.21 20.55
CA ILE A 102 -22.64 -17.51 20.30
C ILE A 102 -23.71 -17.75 21.35
N THR A 103 -24.76 -18.49 20.97
CA THR A 103 -25.79 -18.94 21.89
C THR A 103 -25.61 -20.41 22.16
N VAL A 104 -25.44 -20.78 23.43
CA VAL A 104 -25.18 -22.14 23.90
C VAL A 104 -26.34 -22.60 24.75
N PRO A 105 -26.95 -23.77 24.52
CA PRO A 105 -28.03 -24.27 25.36
C PRO A 105 -27.59 -24.46 26.81
N ALA A 106 -28.55 -24.33 27.72
CA ALA A 106 -28.30 -24.62 29.12
C ALA A 106 -28.36 -26.13 29.38
N ASN A 107 -27.46 -26.63 30.23
CA ASN A 107 -27.45 -27.97 30.77
C ASN A 107 -27.53 -27.90 32.29
N GLY A 108 -28.75 -27.91 32.82
CA GLY A 108 -29.02 -27.52 34.21
C GLY A 108 -28.75 -26.06 34.45
N ASP A 109 -27.95 -25.73 35.46
CA ASP A 109 -27.59 -24.36 35.80
C ASP A 109 -26.30 -23.86 35.11
N LYS A 110 -25.79 -24.63 34.15
CA LYS A 110 -24.55 -24.29 33.39
C LYS A 110 -24.81 -24.33 31.90
N ASP A 111 -23.90 -23.71 31.16
CA ASP A 111 -23.80 -23.85 29.72
C ASP A 111 -23.35 -25.27 29.33
N ASP A 112 -23.80 -25.74 28.19
CA ASP A 112 -23.37 -27.01 27.63
C ASP A 112 -22.08 -26.81 26.83
N GLU A 113 -20.92 -27.14 27.44
CA GLU A 113 -19.58 -26.97 26.86
C GLU A 113 -19.40 -27.67 25.50
N ARG A 114 -20.26 -28.66 25.17
CA ARG A 114 -20.21 -29.36 23.88
C ARG A 114 -20.56 -28.43 22.68
N TYR A 115 -21.27 -27.35 22.94
CA TYR A 115 -21.69 -26.35 21.92
C TYR A 115 -20.78 -25.12 21.89
N GLU A 116 -19.76 -25.07 22.73
CA GLU A 116 -18.76 -24.03 22.71
C GLU A 116 -17.74 -24.33 21.62
N GLY A 117 -17.78 -23.56 20.56
CA GLY A 117 -16.94 -23.79 19.39
C GLY A 117 -15.72 -22.90 19.37
N ILE A 118 -14.83 -23.18 18.41
CA ILE A 118 -13.66 -22.36 18.09
C ILE A 118 -13.85 -21.75 16.71
N LEU A 119 -13.87 -20.42 16.62
CA LEU A 119 -13.78 -19.70 15.36
C LEU A 119 -12.32 -19.56 14.96
N ARG A 120 -11.93 -20.20 13.88
CA ARG A 120 -10.53 -20.21 13.43
C ARG A 120 -10.09 -18.85 12.91
N ARG A 121 -8.81 -18.53 13.09
CA ARG A 121 -8.20 -17.34 12.49
C ARG A 121 -8.40 -17.33 10.99
N GLY A 122 -8.57 -16.11 10.41
CA GLY A 122 -8.85 -15.93 8.99
C GLY A 122 -10.32 -16.14 8.63
N SER A 123 -11.22 -16.34 9.60
CA SER A 123 -12.65 -16.31 9.37
C SER A 123 -13.08 -14.89 9.01
N GLN A 124 -13.94 -14.78 7.99
CA GLN A 124 -14.32 -13.51 7.41
C GLN A 124 -15.56 -12.94 8.09
N VAL A 125 -15.51 -11.65 8.35
CA VAL A 125 -16.63 -10.85 8.86
C VAL A 125 -16.85 -9.68 7.92
N ILE A 126 -18.10 -9.41 7.56
CA ILE A 126 -18.46 -8.30 6.69
C ILE A 126 -19.05 -7.18 7.55
N GLY A 127 -18.49 -6.00 7.44
CA GLY A 127 -18.97 -4.80 8.09
C GLY A 127 -18.85 -3.57 7.18
N ALA A 128 -19.91 -2.77 7.09
CA ALA A 128 -19.96 -1.57 6.23
C ALA A 128 -19.47 -1.80 4.78
N GLY A 129 -19.81 -2.96 4.21
CA GLY A 129 -19.41 -3.33 2.84
C GLY A 129 -17.94 -3.72 2.68
N GLN A 130 -17.20 -3.84 3.79
CA GLN A 130 -15.79 -4.26 3.80
C GLN A 130 -15.64 -5.63 4.45
N VAL A 131 -14.65 -6.40 3.99
CA VAL A 131 -14.33 -7.71 4.56
C VAL A 131 -13.21 -7.55 5.58
N PHE A 132 -13.41 -8.14 6.74
CA PHE A 132 -12.45 -8.22 7.82
C PHE A 132 -12.16 -9.69 8.14
N GLU A 133 -10.97 -9.98 8.63
CA GLU A 133 -10.60 -11.31 9.10
C GLU A 133 -10.16 -11.22 10.57
N ASN A 134 -10.54 -12.22 11.39
CA ASN A 134 -10.01 -12.34 12.73
C ASN A 134 -8.54 -12.77 12.69
N VAL A 135 -7.74 -12.18 13.59
CA VAL A 135 -6.28 -12.38 13.63
C VAL A 135 -5.91 -13.66 14.36
N TYR A 136 -6.70 -14.03 15.38
CA TYR A 136 -6.44 -15.16 16.26
C TYR A 136 -7.63 -16.12 16.26
N ASP A 137 -7.40 -17.36 16.67
CA ASP A 137 -8.48 -18.30 16.96
C ASP A 137 -9.29 -17.76 18.14
N ILE A 138 -10.61 -17.79 18.03
CA ILE A 138 -11.53 -17.35 19.08
C ILE A 138 -12.15 -18.60 19.68
N ASP A 139 -11.63 -19.01 20.83
CA ASP A 139 -12.12 -20.16 21.57
C ASP A 139 -13.14 -19.68 22.60
N PHE A 140 -14.42 -20.02 22.42
CA PHE A 140 -15.50 -19.62 23.31
C PHE A 140 -15.52 -20.39 24.62
N SER A 141 -14.83 -21.54 24.72
CA SER A 141 -14.69 -22.29 25.98
C SER A 141 -13.69 -21.66 26.92
N SER A 142 -12.65 -21.02 26.37
CA SER A 142 -11.62 -20.36 27.17
C SER A 142 -12.12 -19.05 27.77
N PRO A 143 -11.86 -18.74 29.04
CA PRO A 143 -12.15 -17.44 29.65
C PRO A 143 -11.19 -16.34 29.15
N TYR A 144 -10.09 -16.70 28.51
CA TYR A 144 -9.02 -15.79 28.09
C TYR A 144 -8.98 -15.63 26.57
N ASN A 145 -8.43 -14.53 26.11
CA ASN A 145 -8.09 -14.31 24.71
C ASN A 145 -6.71 -14.93 24.38
N ALA A 146 -6.29 -14.83 23.11
CA ALA A 146 -4.99 -15.33 22.65
C ALA A 146 -3.78 -14.63 23.34
N GLN A 147 -3.98 -13.47 23.95
CA GLN A 147 -2.95 -12.74 24.71
C GLN A 147 -2.97 -13.03 26.22
N GLY A 148 -3.88 -13.91 26.68
CA GLY A 148 -4.00 -14.27 28.10
C GLY A 148 -4.83 -13.30 28.95
N PHE A 149 -5.55 -12.36 28.34
CA PHE A 149 -6.44 -11.44 29.09
C PHE A 149 -7.86 -12.00 29.15
N PRO A 150 -8.57 -11.83 30.29
CA PRO A 150 -9.97 -12.21 30.41
C PRO A 150 -10.83 -11.42 29.41
N ASN A 151 -11.59 -12.11 28.57
CA ASN A 151 -12.46 -11.46 27.60
C ASN A 151 -13.77 -12.21 27.31
N ARG A 152 -14.12 -13.20 28.14
CA ARG A 152 -15.38 -13.94 28.03
C ARG A 152 -16.47 -13.30 28.87
N LEU A 153 -17.52 -12.81 28.20
CA LEU A 153 -18.76 -12.38 28.86
C LEU A 153 -19.83 -13.44 28.65
N LYS A 154 -20.41 -13.92 29.73
CA LYS A 154 -21.45 -14.96 29.72
C LYS A 154 -22.73 -14.39 30.34
N ILE A 155 -23.81 -14.38 29.57
CA ILE A 155 -25.09 -13.82 29.98
C ILE A 155 -26.14 -14.95 29.90
N PRO A 156 -26.82 -15.29 31.01
CA PRO A 156 -27.93 -16.23 30.99
C PRO A 156 -29.17 -15.60 30.36
N ASN A 157 -29.91 -16.35 29.58
CA ASN A 157 -31.18 -15.93 28.99
C ASN A 157 -32.32 -16.79 29.56
N PHE A 158 -33.38 -16.12 30.00
CA PHE A 158 -34.52 -16.74 30.64
C PHE A 158 -35.79 -16.61 29.77
N ASP A 159 -36.70 -17.56 29.89
CA ASP A 159 -38.03 -17.48 29.28
C ASP A 159 -38.98 -16.54 30.10
N GLY A 160 -40.22 -16.35 29.57
CA GLY A 160 -41.23 -15.55 30.25
C GLY A 160 -41.66 -16.10 31.61
N ASN A 161 -41.34 -17.35 31.94
CA ASN A 161 -41.60 -18.05 33.20
C ASN A 161 -40.39 -18.08 34.13
N ASN A 162 -39.33 -17.33 33.79
CA ASN A 162 -38.04 -17.26 34.55
C ASN A 162 -37.30 -18.60 34.55
N ASN A 163 -37.48 -19.48 33.56
CA ASN A 163 -36.67 -20.67 33.39
C ASN A 163 -35.47 -20.34 32.49
N LEU A 164 -34.30 -20.85 32.85
CA LEU A 164 -33.07 -20.70 32.07
C LEU A 164 -33.14 -21.51 30.78
N ILE A 165 -33.01 -20.85 29.62
CA ILE A 165 -33.08 -21.49 28.30
C ILE A 165 -31.65 -21.73 27.73
N ASN A 166 -30.84 -20.69 27.71
CA ASN A 166 -29.54 -20.72 27.11
C ASN A 166 -28.63 -19.61 27.67
N TYR A 167 -27.37 -19.65 27.30
CA TYR A 167 -26.40 -18.63 27.60
C TYR A 167 -25.92 -17.96 26.29
N THR A 168 -25.77 -16.65 26.33
CA THR A 168 -25.05 -15.90 25.29
C THR A 168 -23.62 -15.65 25.77
N ILE A 169 -22.66 -16.24 25.05
CA ILE A 169 -21.23 -16.05 25.30
C ILE A 169 -20.68 -15.09 24.27
N THR A 170 -20.12 -13.99 24.76
CA THR A 170 -19.56 -12.92 23.91
C THR A 170 -18.07 -12.77 24.18
N LYS A 171 -17.31 -12.67 23.11
CA LYS A 171 -15.87 -12.37 23.14
C LYS A 171 -15.55 -11.20 22.22
N ARG A 172 -14.78 -10.25 22.72
CA ARG A 172 -14.30 -9.09 21.95
C ARG A 172 -12.93 -9.37 21.40
N GLU A 173 -12.82 -9.42 20.08
CA GLU A 173 -11.58 -9.77 19.39
C GLU A 173 -11.23 -8.81 18.26
N LEU A 174 -9.93 -8.80 17.93
CA LEU A 174 -9.37 -7.95 16.91
C LEU A 174 -9.64 -8.53 15.54
N VAL A 175 -10.18 -7.71 14.66
CA VAL A 175 -10.33 -7.99 13.25
C VAL A 175 -9.58 -6.96 12.42
N VAL A 176 -9.09 -7.43 11.29
CA VAL A 176 -8.26 -6.63 10.40
C VAL A 176 -8.89 -6.63 9.02
N ASN A 177 -9.03 -5.44 8.40
CA ASN A 177 -9.64 -5.31 7.07
C ASN A 177 -8.79 -6.02 6.00
N GLY A 178 -9.39 -6.80 5.03
CA GLY A 178 -8.85 -7.51 3.86
C GLY A 178 -8.91 -9.01 3.95
N ILE A 179 -8.33 -9.67 2.98
CA ILE A 179 -8.47 -11.11 2.74
C ILE A 179 -7.09 -11.76 2.64
N THR A 180 -6.91 -12.89 3.31
CA THR A 180 -5.73 -13.74 3.16
C THR A 180 -5.89 -14.60 1.91
N LYS A 181 -4.91 -14.55 0.98
CA LYS A 181 -4.87 -15.39 -0.21
C LYS A 181 -3.64 -16.30 -0.19
N VAL A 182 -3.81 -17.48 -0.79
CA VAL A 182 -2.73 -18.45 -0.97
C VAL A 182 -2.38 -18.48 -2.45
N PHE A 183 -1.12 -18.19 -2.77
CA PHE A 183 -0.57 -18.36 -4.12
C PHE A 183 0.28 -19.60 -4.18
N LYS A 184 0.07 -20.37 -5.24
CA LYS A 184 0.92 -21.52 -5.55
C LYS A 184 1.64 -21.23 -6.84
N GLN A 185 2.96 -21.38 -6.84
CA GLN A 185 3.77 -21.29 -8.02
C GLN A 185 4.62 -22.53 -8.14
N VAL A 186 4.53 -23.19 -9.27
CA VAL A 186 5.39 -24.35 -9.60
C VAL A 186 6.70 -23.80 -10.15
N ILE A 187 7.81 -24.23 -9.56
CA ILE A 187 9.15 -23.86 -10.00
C ILE A 187 9.76 -25.11 -10.61
N THR A 188 9.99 -25.06 -11.91
CA THR A 188 10.64 -26.13 -12.68
C THR A 188 12.16 -26.01 -12.60
N SER A 189 12.88 -27.07 -13.03
CA SER A 189 14.35 -27.03 -13.10
C SER A 189 14.88 -25.89 -13.99
N ASN A 190 14.11 -25.47 -14.98
CA ASN A 190 14.47 -24.36 -15.90
C ASN A 190 14.33 -22.99 -15.26
N ASP A 191 13.53 -22.87 -14.21
CA ASP A 191 13.30 -21.62 -13.50
C ASP A 191 14.33 -21.35 -12.39
N VAL A 192 15.13 -22.37 -12.05
CA VAL A 192 16.11 -22.28 -10.95
C VAL A 192 17.28 -21.41 -11.36
N ARG A 193 17.36 -20.25 -10.74
CA ARG A 193 18.46 -19.27 -10.92
C ARG A 193 18.81 -18.60 -9.60
N PRO A 194 20.05 -18.13 -9.42
CA PRO A 194 20.38 -17.33 -8.24
C PRO A 194 19.46 -16.12 -8.15
N PHE A 195 18.97 -15.82 -6.93
CA PHE A 195 18.06 -14.68 -6.67
C PHE A 195 16.77 -14.73 -7.49
N LEU A 196 16.13 -15.91 -7.55
CA LEU A 196 14.84 -16.06 -8.21
C LEU A 196 13.81 -15.10 -7.60
N GLU A 197 13.31 -14.19 -8.40
CA GLU A 197 12.24 -13.27 -8.02
C GLU A 197 10.88 -13.88 -8.36
N LEU A 198 9.99 -13.92 -7.37
CA LEU A 198 8.62 -14.37 -7.54
C LEU A 198 7.70 -13.14 -7.47
N PHE A 199 6.92 -12.93 -8.53
CA PHE A 199 5.98 -11.83 -8.61
C PHE A 199 4.59 -12.29 -8.16
N LEU A 200 4.00 -11.53 -7.24
CA LEU A 200 2.62 -11.73 -6.84
C LEU A 200 1.70 -11.02 -7.84
N PRO A 201 0.67 -11.70 -8.37
CA PRO A 201 -0.23 -11.10 -9.37
C PRO A 201 -1.18 -10.06 -8.78
N GLU A 202 -1.19 -9.91 -7.46
CA GLU A 202 -2.11 -9.03 -6.74
C GLU A 202 -1.48 -7.67 -6.44
N LYS A 203 -2.31 -6.64 -6.55
CA LYS A 203 -1.96 -5.28 -6.13
C LYS A 203 -2.31 -5.09 -4.65
N ASN A 204 -1.66 -4.14 -3.98
CA ASN A 204 -1.92 -3.79 -2.57
C ASN A 204 -1.65 -4.92 -1.57
N VAL A 205 -0.64 -5.73 -1.82
CA VAL A 205 -0.18 -6.74 -0.87
C VAL A 205 0.47 -6.06 0.33
N LEU A 206 -0.05 -6.30 1.53
CA LEU A 206 0.46 -5.69 2.78
C LEU A 206 1.63 -6.45 3.38
N GLY A 207 1.72 -7.73 3.13
CA GLY A 207 2.80 -8.56 3.63
C GLY A 207 2.70 -10.00 3.18
N VAL A 208 3.80 -10.71 3.34
CA VAL A 208 3.90 -12.15 3.12
C VAL A 208 4.06 -12.80 4.49
N LEU A 209 3.16 -13.71 4.87
CA LEU A 209 3.24 -14.36 6.18
C LEU A 209 4.16 -15.57 6.18
N VAL A 210 3.96 -16.44 5.22
CA VAL A 210 4.65 -17.74 5.18
C VAL A 210 5.00 -18.04 3.74
N VAL A 211 6.23 -18.44 3.53
CA VAL A 211 6.71 -19.04 2.28
C VAL A 211 7.02 -20.48 2.59
N GLU A 212 6.22 -21.41 2.07
CA GLU A 212 6.43 -22.83 2.23
C GLU A 212 6.84 -23.43 0.89
N THR A 213 7.88 -24.26 0.91
CA THR A 213 8.28 -25.05 -0.26
C THR A 213 7.90 -26.50 0.00
N HIS A 214 7.01 -27.05 -0.82
CA HIS A 214 6.65 -28.45 -0.77
C HIS A 214 7.41 -29.22 -1.85
N ARG A 215 8.03 -30.33 -1.46
CA ARG A 215 8.48 -31.33 -2.40
C ARG A 215 7.31 -32.28 -2.65
N PRO A 216 6.93 -32.56 -3.88
CA PRO A 216 5.95 -33.61 -4.14
C PRO A 216 6.51 -34.95 -3.61
N THR A 217 5.75 -35.60 -2.75
CA THR A 217 6.12 -36.86 -2.08
C THR A 217 5.92 -38.08 -2.99
N THR A 218 5.97 -37.94 -4.29
CA THR A 218 5.82 -39.05 -5.23
C THR A 218 7.16 -39.42 -5.86
N ASN A 219 7.67 -40.57 -5.41
CA ASN A 219 8.73 -41.41 -6.01
C ASN A 219 10.03 -40.75 -6.50
N LEU A 220 11.05 -41.10 -5.82
CA LEU A 220 12.52 -41.03 -5.91
C LEU A 220 13.19 -41.02 -7.31
N LYS A 221 12.59 -40.65 -8.40
CA LYS A 221 13.23 -40.67 -9.73
C LYS A 221 13.23 -39.42 -10.58
N SER A 222 12.66 -38.33 -10.16
CA SER A 222 12.85 -37.08 -10.90
C SER A 222 13.01 -35.86 -9.97
N PHE A 223 14.18 -35.25 -10.03
CA PHE A 223 14.58 -34.01 -9.35
C PHE A 223 13.87 -32.77 -9.94
N GLN A 224 12.70 -32.89 -10.55
CA GLN A 224 12.27 -31.92 -11.56
C GLN A 224 11.20 -30.92 -11.17
N GLU A 225 10.50 -31.08 -10.05
CA GLU A 225 9.47 -30.10 -9.70
C GLU A 225 9.46 -29.78 -8.21
N ARG A 226 9.65 -28.51 -7.86
CA ARG A 226 9.41 -27.99 -6.52
C ARG A 226 8.21 -27.06 -6.58
N GLU A 227 7.13 -27.44 -5.92
CA GLU A 227 6.04 -26.50 -5.67
C GLU A 227 6.42 -25.58 -4.51
N SER A 228 6.50 -24.30 -4.76
CA SER A 228 6.61 -23.29 -3.71
C SER A 228 5.23 -22.69 -3.47
N THR A 229 4.67 -22.94 -2.30
CA THR A 229 3.41 -22.32 -1.89
C THR A 229 3.72 -21.05 -1.13
N LEU A 230 3.39 -19.92 -1.71
CA LEU A 230 3.48 -18.60 -1.07
C LEU A 230 2.12 -18.29 -0.45
N LYS A 231 2.04 -18.31 0.88
CA LYS A 231 0.88 -17.73 1.59
C LYS A 231 1.10 -16.23 1.74
N VAL A 232 0.36 -15.45 1.00
CA VAL A 232 0.47 -14.01 1.01
C VAL A 232 -0.66 -13.43 1.82
N TYR A 233 -0.32 -12.62 2.78
CA TYR A 233 -1.24 -11.75 3.48
C TYR A 233 -1.26 -10.41 2.81
N ARG A 234 -2.25 -10.02 2.51
CA ARG A 234 -3.46 -9.29 2.61
C ARG A 234 -3.58 -8.30 1.50
N ILE A 235 -4.68 -8.33 0.92
CA ILE A 235 -5.10 -7.42 -0.14
C ILE A 235 -6.24 -6.59 0.44
N ILE A 236 -6.14 -5.29 0.33
CA ILE A 236 -7.26 -4.37 0.59
C ILE A 236 -7.97 -4.09 -0.71
#